data_19522ebb7a92efdd20de455a1e90ab77
#
_entry.id   19522ebb7a92efdd20de455a1e90ab77
#
_cell.length_a   1.000
_cell.length_b   1.000
_cell.length_c   1.000
_cell.angle_alpha   90.00
_cell.angle_beta   90.00
_cell.angle_gamma   90.00
#
_symmetry.space_group_name_H-M   'P 1'
#
loop_
_entity.id
_entity.type
_entity.pdbx_description
1 polymer ?
#
loop_
_entity_poly.entity_id
_entity_poly.type
_entity_poly.pdbx_seq_one_letter_code
_entity_poly.pdbx_strand_id
1 'polypeptide(L)'
;MELHYIEYDKRLKEIVPERLMAEQVASGFGFTEGPVWCGDYLLFSDIPRNRIIRLDLLSDGPEVTTFRRPSGNSNGLTLDRSGRLIVCESTTRRLTRTEIDGSVTVLAERYKEKRLNSPNDVVVRLDGTVYFTDPFYLSGNPPAPEELDFKGFFSVTPDGELHLLADDYIFPNGLAFSPDESVLYVNDTRNSHIRAYEVNDDGSIGNERILIEMKGEEPGAPDGMKVDREGNIYCTGPGGIWIISPDGSHLGTINFPEIPANLCWGDKDWKTLYVTARTSIYRVRLLAIGIAPYNVEPFPWS
;
A
#
# COMPACT_ATOMS: atom_id res chain seq x y z
N MET A 1 5.33 23.20 -2.61
CA MET A 1 4.48 23.87 -1.57
C MET A 1 4.92 23.45 -0.19
N GLU A 2 4.74 24.29 0.81
CA GLU A 2 5.00 23.93 2.19
C GLU A 2 3.80 23.17 2.77
N LEU A 3 4.05 22.02 3.41
CA LEU A 3 3.02 21.25 4.08
C LEU A 3 2.93 21.63 5.55
N HIS A 4 1.73 21.57 6.08
CA HIS A 4 1.47 21.63 7.51
C HIS A 4 1.61 20.23 8.11
N TYR A 5 2.13 20.15 9.34
CA TYR A 5 2.06 18.93 10.14
C TYR A 5 1.73 19.26 11.60
N ILE A 6 1.11 18.32 12.27
CA ILE A 6 0.76 18.42 13.70
C ILE A 6 1.70 17.50 14.47
N GLU A 7 2.44 18.04 15.44
CA GLU A 7 3.32 17.28 16.33
C GLU A 7 2.55 16.93 17.61
N TYR A 8 2.49 15.64 17.94
CA TYR A 8 1.96 15.15 19.22
C TYR A 8 3.08 14.62 20.12
N ASP A 9 4.19 14.16 19.54
CA ASP A 9 5.36 13.67 20.25
C ASP A 9 6.64 14.23 19.63
N LYS A 10 7.59 14.63 20.46
CA LYS A 10 8.87 15.23 20.04
C LYS A 10 9.72 14.32 19.15
N ARG A 11 9.50 12.99 19.18
CA ARG A 11 10.15 12.00 18.29
C ARG A 11 9.86 12.28 16.82
N LEU A 12 8.77 13.00 16.51
CA LEU A 12 8.45 13.40 15.14
C LEU A 12 9.56 14.23 14.50
N LYS A 13 10.31 15.01 15.29
CA LYS A 13 11.42 15.86 14.79
C LYS A 13 12.61 15.07 14.23
N GLU A 14 12.73 13.81 14.58
CA GLU A 14 13.73 12.90 14.02
C GLU A 14 13.31 12.35 12.64
N ILE A 15 12.03 12.50 12.30
CA ILE A 15 11.36 11.95 11.12
C ILE A 15 11.04 13.03 10.10
N VAL A 16 10.47 14.16 10.57
CA VAL A 16 9.98 15.25 9.74
C VAL A 16 10.90 16.45 9.87
N PRO A 17 11.41 17.03 8.76
CA PRO A 17 12.23 18.24 8.82
C PRO A 17 11.39 19.43 9.30
N GLU A 18 12.05 20.41 9.96
CA GLU A 18 11.40 21.62 10.47
C GLU A 18 10.58 22.35 9.40
N ARG A 19 11.07 22.40 8.17
CA ARG A 19 10.35 22.91 7.02
C ARG A 19 10.05 21.79 6.04
N LEU A 20 8.78 21.37 6.01
CA LEU A 20 8.34 20.24 5.19
C LEU A 20 7.84 20.74 3.83
N MET A 21 8.57 20.41 2.77
CA MET A 21 8.25 20.81 1.40
C MET A 21 7.77 19.62 0.59
N ALA A 22 6.60 19.76 -0.04
CA ALA A 22 6.11 18.78 -1.00
C ALA A 22 6.03 19.36 -2.41
N GLU A 23 6.09 18.48 -3.38
CA GLU A 23 5.88 18.76 -4.79
C GLU A 23 4.73 17.89 -5.31
N GLN A 24 3.79 18.48 -6.05
CA GLN A 24 2.81 17.75 -6.84
C GLN A 24 3.48 17.40 -8.17
N VAL A 25 3.86 16.12 -8.33
CA VAL A 25 4.63 15.65 -9.49
C VAL A 25 3.75 15.23 -10.66
N ALA A 26 2.49 14.90 -10.41
CA ALA A 26 1.51 14.60 -11.45
C ALA A 26 0.08 14.80 -10.93
N SER A 27 -0.88 15.05 -11.84
CA SER A 27 -2.29 15.25 -11.50
C SER A 27 -3.21 14.92 -12.68
N GLY A 28 -4.54 15.01 -12.45
CA GLY A 28 -5.54 14.81 -13.50
C GLY A 28 -5.96 13.35 -13.66
N PHE A 29 -5.71 12.51 -12.66
CA PHE A 29 -6.16 11.10 -12.62
C PHE A 29 -7.60 10.99 -12.12
N GLY A 30 -8.18 9.79 -12.17
CA GLY A 30 -9.52 9.52 -11.65
C GLY A 30 -9.50 9.29 -10.13
N PHE A 31 -8.72 8.32 -9.69
CA PHE A 31 -8.41 8.02 -8.30
C PHE A 31 -7.12 7.20 -8.26
N THR A 32 -6.11 7.74 -7.61
CA THR A 32 -4.76 7.16 -7.58
C THR A 32 -4.55 6.29 -6.36
N GLU A 33 -3.96 5.10 -6.57
CA GLU A 33 -3.74 4.09 -5.55
C GLU A 33 -2.49 3.25 -5.82
N GLY A 34 -2.10 2.46 -4.83
CA GLY A 34 -1.10 1.41 -4.92
C GLY A 34 0.25 1.87 -5.47
N PRO A 35 0.86 2.93 -4.95
CA PRO A 35 2.14 3.38 -5.49
C PRO A 35 3.25 2.39 -5.14
N VAL A 36 4.14 2.13 -6.10
CA VAL A 36 5.36 1.35 -5.89
C VAL A 36 6.52 1.96 -6.66
N TRP A 37 7.65 2.15 -5.98
CA TRP A 37 8.87 2.67 -6.58
C TRP A 37 9.66 1.54 -7.26
N CYS A 38 10.02 1.75 -8.52
CA CYS A 38 10.69 0.78 -9.37
C CYS A 38 12.12 1.22 -9.75
N GLY A 39 12.87 1.76 -8.79
CA GLY A 39 14.28 2.16 -8.94
C GLY A 39 14.46 3.59 -9.44
N ASP A 40 13.89 3.94 -10.58
CA ASP A 40 13.99 5.26 -11.21
C ASP A 40 12.63 5.83 -11.68
N TYR A 41 11.55 5.05 -11.54
CA TYR A 41 10.20 5.48 -11.86
C TYR A 41 9.19 4.97 -10.82
N LEU A 42 8.01 5.58 -10.80
CA LEU A 42 6.88 5.18 -9.97
C LEU A 42 5.82 4.47 -10.82
N LEU A 43 5.33 3.34 -10.36
CA LEU A 43 4.06 2.76 -10.83
C LEU A 43 2.96 3.06 -9.81
N PHE A 44 1.74 3.29 -10.32
CA PHE A 44 0.54 3.42 -9.49
C PHE A 44 -0.72 3.12 -10.30
N SER A 45 -1.79 2.80 -9.61
CA SER A 45 -3.10 2.53 -10.19
C SER A 45 -3.92 3.82 -10.39
N ASP A 46 -4.54 3.98 -11.56
CA ASP A 46 -5.64 4.91 -11.82
C ASP A 46 -6.92 4.07 -11.95
N ILE A 47 -7.50 3.75 -10.78
CA ILE A 47 -8.55 2.72 -10.63
C ILE A 47 -9.74 2.94 -11.57
N PRO A 48 -10.41 4.14 -11.58
CA PRO A 48 -11.62 4.33 -12.39
C PRO A 48 -11.35 4.26 -13.90
N ARG A 49 -10.10 4.54 -14.31
CA ARG A 49 -9.70 4.48 -15.72
C ARG A 49 -9.12 3.13 -16.13
N ASN A 50 -9.13 2.17 -15.21
CA ASN A 50 -8.75 0.79 -15.44
C ASN A 50 -7.34 0.66 -16.04
N ARG A 51 -6.35 1.32 -15.39
CA ARG A 51 -4.97 1.35 -15.87
C ARG A 51 -3.95 1.47 -14.74
N ILE A 52 -2.75 0.94 -14.98
CA ILE A 52 -1.54 1.21 -14.22
C ILE A 52 -0.75 2.27 -14.99
N ILE A 53 -0.31 3.29 -14.28
CA ILE A 53 0.49 4.40 -14.80
C ILE A 53 1.95 4.20 -14.42
N ARG A 54 2.84 4.54 -15.36
CA ARG A 54 4.25 4.77 -15.14
C ARG A 54 4.50 6.28 -15.13
N LEU A 55 5.18 6.75 -14.10
CA LEU A 55 5.60 8.14 -13.93
C LEU A 55 7.13 8.16 -13.82
N ASP A 56 7.77 8.64 -14.87
CA ASP A 56 9.21 8.89 -14.92
C ASP A 56 9.50 10.32 -14.47
N LEU A 57 10.46 10.49 -13.55
CA LEU A 57 10.87 11.80 -13.02
C LEU A 57 12.12 12.28 -13.74
N LEU A 58 11.96 12.75 -14.97
CA LEU A 58 13.05 13.21 -15.83
C LEU A 58 13.53 14.60 -15.46
N SER A 59 14.73 14.96 -15.91
CA SER A 59 15.35 16.27 -15.63
C SER A 59 14.60 17.47 -16.24
N ASP A 60 13.86 17.24 -17.32
CA ASP A 60 13.04 18.21 -18.04
C ASP A 60 11.55 18.21 -17.60
N GLY A 61 11.22 17.38 -16.63
CA GLY A 61 9.90 17.28 -16.02
C GLY A 61 9.36 15.87 -15.99
N PRO A 62 8.26 15.64 -15.26
CA PRO A 62 7.67 14.31 -15.14
C PRO A 62 7.01 13.86 -16.44
N GLU A 63 7.26 12.62 -16.86
CA GLU A 63 6.59 11.97 -17.98
C GLU A 63 5.60 10.92 -17.45
N VAL A 64 4.36 10.97 -17.96
CA VAL A 64 3.27 10.07 -17.57
C VAL A 64 2.90 9.18 -18.75
N THR A 65 3.10 7.87 -18.60
CA THR A 65 2.74 6.86 -19.60
C THR A 65 1.82 5.79 -19.01
N THR A 66 1.14 5.04 -19.87
CA THR A 66 0.33 3.91 -19.45
C THR A 66 1.17 2.64 -19.47
N PHE A 67 1.45 2.06 -18.29
CA PHE A 67 2.19 0.81 -18.17
C PHE A 67 1.34 -0.41 -18.57
N ARG A 68 0.07 -0.47 -18.09
CA ARG A 68 -0.85 -1.59 -18.37
C ARG A 68 -2.30 -1.11 -18.48
N ARG A 69 -3.00 -1.55 -19.54
CA ARG A 69 -4.44 -1.32 -19.73
C ARG A 69 -5.04 -2.42 -20.60
N PRO A 70 -6.14 -3.11 -20.19
CA PRO A 70 -6.83 -2.98 -18.91
C PRO A 70 -6.00 -3.52 -17.74
N SER A 71 -6.21 -2.98 -16.54
CA SER A 71 -5.52 -3.40 -15.31
C SER A 71 -6.39 -4.26 -14.37
N GLY A 72 -7.64 -4.56 -14.75
CA GLY A 72 -8.60 -5.19 -13.87
C GLY A 72 -9.10 -4.26 -12.76
N ASN A 73 -9.06 -2.93 -12.98
CA ASN A 73 -9.23 -1.90 -11.96
C ASN A 73 -8.29 -2.17 -10.78
N SER A 74 -7.00 -2.30 -11.11
CA SER A 74 -5.95 -2.54 -10.12
C SER A 74 -6.03 -1.52 -8.98
N ASN A 75 -5.71 -1.98 -7.77
CA ASN A 75 -5.60 -1.17 -6.57
C ASN A 75 -4.16 -1.22 -6.07
N GLY A 76 -3.85 -1.95 -5.01
CA GLY A 76 -2.52 -2.10 -4.46
C GLY A 76 -1.54 -2.76 -5.43
N LEU A 77 -0.33 -2.23 -5.47
CA LEU A 77 0.80 -2.73 -6.23
C LEU A 77 2.01 -2.93 -5.30
N THR A 78 2.77 -3.98 -5.56
CA THR A 78 4.09 -4.15 -4.95
C THR A 78 5.01 -4.92 -5.90
N LEU A 79 6.27 -5.09 -5.53
CA LEU A 79 7.20 -5.93 -6.28
C LEU A 79 7.56 -7.15 -5.46
N ASP A 80 7.71 -8.28 -6.14
CA ASP A 80 8.27 -9.47 -5.51
C ASP A 80 9.81 -9.39 -5.43
N ARG A 81 10.42 -10.40 -4.83
CA ARG A 81 11.87 -10.46 -4.61
C ARG A 81 12.70 -10.50 -5.90
N SER A 82 12.07 -10.80 -7.03
CA SER A 82 12.68 -10.80 -8.37
C SER A 82 12.37 -9.51 -9.14
N GLY A 83 11.73 -8.50 -8.50
CA GLY A 83 11.32 -7.25 -9.13
C GLY A 83 10.08 -7.38 -10.04
N ARG A 84 9.33 -8.50 -9.98
CA ARG A 84 8.11 -8.68 -10.76
C ARG A 84 6.94 -8.00 -10.07
N LEU A 85 6.07 -7.36 -10.86
CA LEU A 85 4.95 -6.60 -10.34
C LEU A 85 3.81 -7.51 -9.87
N ILE A 86 3.47 -7.43 -8.58
CA ILE A 86 2.28 -8.03 -7.99
C ILE A 86 1.16 -6.99 -8.00
N VAL A 87 -0.05 -7.41 -8.38
CA VAL A 87 -1.20 -6.53 -8.60
C VAL A 87 -2.45 -7.09 -7.95
N CYS A 88 -3.10 -6.29 -7.11
CA CYS A 88 -4.46 -6.53 -6.64
C CYS A 88 -5.44 -6.03 -7.71
N GLU A 89 -6.13 -6.93 -8.41
CA GLU A 89 -7.13 -6.61 -9.42
C GLU A 89 -8.54 -6.68 -8.81
N SER A 90 -9.11 -5.53 -8.46
CA SER A 90 -10.37 -5.46 -7.70
C SER A 90 -11.58 -5.95 -8.50
N THR A 91 -11.73 -5.56 -9.77
CA THR A 91 -12.91 -5.94 -10.58
C THR A 91 -12.81 -7.37 -11.11
N THR A 92 -11.62 -7.81 -11.49
CA THR A 92 -11.39 -9.18 -11.91
C THR A 92 -11.28 -10.15 -10.74
N ARG A 93 -11.20 -9.61 -9.48
CA ARG A 93 -11.25 -10.34 -8.22
C ARG A 93 -10.14 -11.37 -8.10
N ARG A 94 -8.91 -10.92 -8.33
CA ARG A 94 -7.74 -11.79 -8.32
C ARG A 94 -6.46 -11.06 -7.94
N LEU A 95 -5.53 -11.80 -7.38
CA LEU A 95 -4.15 -11.39 -7.21
C LEU A 95 -3.35 -11.90 -8.41
N THR A 96 -2.57 -11.02 -9.05
CA THR A 96 -1.79 -11.39 -10.24
C THR A 96 -0.34 -10.97 -10.12
N ARG A 97 0.53 -11.60 -10.89
CA ARG A 97 1.93 -11.22 -11.08
C ARG A 97 2.21 -10.98 -12.55
N THR A 98 2.82 -9.84 -12.86
CA THR A 98 3.33 -9.55 -14.19
C THR A 98 4.74 -10.13 -14.30
N GLU A 99 4.93 -11.07 -15.20
CA GLU A 99 6.23 -11.73 -15.43
C GLU A 99 7.16 -10.82 -16.26
N ILE A 100 8.45 -11.17 -16.32
CA ILE A 100 9.47 -10.38 -17.04
C ILE A 100 9.14 -10.22 -18.55
N ASP A 101 8.50 -11.21 -19.15
CA ASP A 101 8.07 -11.18 -20.55
C ASP A 101 6.76 -10.40 -20.78
N GLY A 102 6.19 -9.79 -19.73
CA GLY A 102 4.93 -9.05 -19.74
C GLY A 102 3.67 -9.92 -19.63
N SER A 103 3.79 -11.24 -19.58
CA SER A 103 2.66 -12.12 -19.33
C SER A 103 2.14 -11.96 -17.90
N VAL A 104 0.87 -12.34 -17.68
CA VAL A 104 0.23 -12.20 -16.37
C VAL A 104 -0.11 -13.57 -15.81
N THR A 105 0.48 -13.90 -14.67
CA THR A 105 0.20 -15.12 -13.90
C THR A 105 -0.81 -14.80 -12.80
N VAL A 106 -1.88 -15.60 -12.68
CA VAL A 106 -2.83 -15.52 -11.57
C VAL A 106 -2.22 -16.24 -10.37
N LEU A 107 -2.05 -15.55 -9.25
CA LEU A 107 -1.56 -16.11 -7.98
C LEU A 107 -2.70 -16.61 -7.12
N ALA A 108 -3.83 -15.89 -7.07
CA ALA A 108 -5.04 -16.29 -6.36
C ALA A 108 -6.27 -15.64 -7.00
N GLU A 109 -7.38 -16.40 -7.11
CA GLU A 109 -8.68 -15.88 -7.55
C GLU A 109 -9.86 -16.53 -6.79
N ARG A 110 -9.62 -17.63 -6.10
CA ARG A 110 -10.65 -18.39 -5.38
C ARG A 110 -10.12 -18.91 -4.05
N TYR A 111 -10.97 -18.88 -3.04
CA TYR A 111 -10.78 -19.57 -1.78
C TYR A 111 -11.92 -20.55 -1.56
N LYS A 112 -11.61 -21.86 -1.42
CA LYS A 112 -12.61 -22.93 -1.28
C LYS A 112 -13.74 -22.82 -2.33
N GLU A 113 -13.39 -22.79 -3.61
CA GLU A 113 -14.29 -22.69 -4.78
C GLU A 113 -15.03 -21.35 -4.93
N LYS A 114 -15.08 -20.48 -3.91
CA LYS A 114 -15.67 -19.14 -3.97
C LYS A 114 -14.67 -18.13 -4.49
N ARG A 115 -15.11 -17.18 -5.31
CA ARG A 115 -14.23 -16.10 -5.77
C ARG A 115 -13.84 -15.18 -4.61
N LEU A 116 -12.62 -14.68 -4.66
CA LEU A 116 -12.18 -13.59 -3.78
C LEU A 116 -13.14 -12.39 -3.88
N ASN A 117 -13.13 -11.51 -2.90
CA ASN A 117 -13.97 -10.31 -2.89
C ASN A 117 -13.46 -9.26 -3.88
N SER A 118 -12.51 -8.46 -3.48
CA SER A 118 -11.90 -7.42 -4.31
C SER A 118 -10.50 -7.13 -3.77
N PRO A 119 -9.47 -7.94 -4.10
CA PRO A 119 -8.12 -7.74 -3.58
C PRO A 119 -7.71 -6.28 -3.62
N ASN A 120 -7.20 -5.76 -2.48
CA ASN A 120 -7.01 -4.33 -2.28
C ASN A 120 -5.54 -3.93 -2.15
N ASP A 121 -4.86 -4.26 -1.05
CA ASP A 121 -3.45 -3.92 -0.87
C ASP A 121 -2.60 -5.17 -0.66
N VAL A 122 -1.28 -5.06 -0.84
CA VAL A 122 -0.40 -6.22 -0.94
C VAL A 122 1.02 -5.91 -0.48
N VAL A 123 1.61 -6.86 0.24
CA VAL A 123 3.04 -6.86 0.61
C VAL A 123 3.65 -8.23 0.37
N VAL A 124 4.97 -8.28 0.20
CA VAL A 124 5.72 -9.52 0.01
C VAL A 124 6.74 -9.69 1.12
N ARG A 125 6.70 -10.82 1.81
CA ARG A 125 7.65 -11.22 2.84
C ARG A 125 8.99 -11.62 2.22
N LEU A 126 10.06 -11.64 3.02
CA LEU A 126 11.43 -11.96 2.60
C LEU A 126 11.54 -13.37 1.97
N ASP A 127 10.74 -14.33 2.42
CA ASP A 127 10.67 -15.69 1.88
C ASP A 127 9.93 -15.80 0.53
N GLY A 128 9.31 -14.71 0.07
CA GLY A 128 8.52 -14.65 -1.17
C GLY A 128 7.02 -14.88 -0.96
N THR A 129 6.56 -15.13 0.26
CA THR A 129 5.13 -15.22 0.56
C THR A 129 4.46 -13.86 0.37
N VAL A 130 3.34 -13.84 -0.36
CA VAL A 130 2.56 -12.65 -0.68
C VAL A 130 1.37 -12.54 0.26
N TYR A 131 1.24 -11.42 0.96
CA TYR A 131 0.10 -11.13 1.85
C TYR A 131 -0.76 -10.05 1.21
N PHE A 132 -2.09 -10.24 1.19
CA PHE A 132 -3.01 -9.28 0.58
C PHE A 132 -4.34 -9.21 1.32
N THR A 133 -4.95 -8.03 1.30
CA THR A 133 -6.27 -7.76 1.88
C THR A 133 -7.36 -7.94 0.82
N ASP A 134 -8.54 -8.43 1.24
CA ASP A 134 -9.66 -8.77 0.36
C ASP A 134 -11.00 -8.23 0.89
N PRO A 135 -11.18 -6.88 0.95
CA PRO A 135 -12.47 -6.29 1.23
C PRO A 135 -13.41 -6.48 0.05
N PHE A 136 -14.70 -6.17 0.25
CA PHE A 136 -15.69 -6.22 -0.83
C PHE A 136 -16.07 -4.82 -1.30
N TYR A 137 -15.91 -4.58 -2.59
CA TYR A 137 -16.43 -3.39 -3.27
C TYR A 137 -17.58 -3.74 -4.19
N LEU A 138 -18.63 -2.92 -4.17
CA LEU A 138 -19.65 -2.96 -5.21
C LEU A 138 -19.10 -2.30 -6.48
N SER A 139 -18.38 -3.07 -7.28
CA SER A 139 -17.79 -2.60 -8.54
C SER A 139 -18.45 -3.29 -9.74
N GLY A 140 -18.40 -2.62 -10.89
CA GLY A 140 -19.05 -3.08 -12.11
C GLY A 140 -20.51 -2.58 -12.26
N ASN A 141 -21.12 -2.85 -13.43
CA ASN A 141 -22.51 -2.49 -13.70
C ASN A 141 -23.19 -3.61 -14.55
N PRO A 142 -24.00 -4.48 -13.93
CA PRO A 142 -24.29 -4.60 -12.51
C PRO A 142 -23.07 -5.06 -11.70
N PRO A 143 -22.97 -4.74 -10.39
CA PRO A 143 -21.90 -5.26 -9.55
C PRO A 143 -21.99 -6.78 -9.40
N ALA A 144 -20.85 -7.46 -9.39
CA ALA A 144 -20.83 -8.90 -9.15
C ALA A 144 -21.25 -9.19 -7.70
N PRO A 145 -21.99 -10.31 -7.46
CA PRO A 145 -22.39 -10.68 -6.10
C PRO A 145 -21.18 -11.07 -5.25
N GLU A 146 -21.26 -10.79 -3.96
CA GLU A 146 -20.34 -11.30 -2.96
C GLU A 146 -20.50 -12.82 -2.86
N GLU A 147 -19.39 -13.57 -2.91
CA GLU A 147 -19.41 -15.03 -2.80
C GLU A 147 -18.85 -15.51 -1.45
N LEU A 148 -17.82 -14.80 -0.92
CA LEU A 148 -17.34 -15.01 0.45
C LEU A 148 -18.29 -14.32 1.42
N ASP A 149 -18.55 -14.93 2.56
CA ASP A 149 -19.41 -14.43 3.63
C ASP A 149 -18.65 -13.65 4.71
N PHE A 150 -17.38 -13.34 4.44
CA PHE A 150 -16.48 -12.59 5.30
C PHE A 150 -15.61 -11.64 4.48
N LYS A 151 -14.95 -10.69 5.15
CA LYS A 151 -13.84 -9.88 4.64
C LYS A 151 -12.63 -10.16 5.50
N GLY A 152 -11.49 -10.32 4.86
CA GLY A 152 -10.28 -10.70 5.56
C GLY A 152 -9.02 -10.45 4.76
N PHE A 153 -7.96 -11.07 5.19
CA PHE A 153 -6.72 -11.06 4.44
C PHE A 153 -6.10 -12.46 4.38
N PHE A 154 -5.28 -12.65 3.37
CA PHE A 154 -4.75 -13.94 2.97
C PHE A 154 -3.24 -13.88 2.79
N SER A 155 -2.61 -15.05 2.77
CA SER A 155 -1.27 -15.22 2.22
C SER A 155 -1.26 -16.23 1.09
N VAL A 156 -0.36 -16.02 0.10
CA VAL A 156 -0.03 -16.98 -0.96
C VAL A 156 1.44 -17.34 -0.82
N THR A 157 1.73 -18.60 -0.60
CA THR A 157 3.10 -19.10 -0.50
C THR A 157 3.80 -19.14 -1.86
N PRO A 158 5.15 -19.21 -1.94
CA PRO A 158 5.86 -19.30 -3.22
C PRO A 158 5.48 -20.49 -4.09
N ASP A 159 5.00 -21.58 -3.50
CA ASP A 159 4.49 -22.78 -4.19
C ASP A 159 2.99 -22.69 -4.55
N GLY A 160 2.32 -21.57 -4.22
CA GLY A 160 0.98 -21.24 -4.67
C GLY A 160 -0.15 -21.65 -3.73
N GLU A 161 0.16 -22.04 -2.49
CA GLU A 161 -0.88 -22.34 -1.49
C GLU A 161 -1.51 -21.05 -0.94
N LEU A 162 -2.85 -20.97 -0.96
CA LEU A 162 -3.62 -19.84 -0.45
C LEU A 162 -4.14 -20.14 0.96
N HIS A 163 -3.75 -19.31 1.93
CA HIS A 163 -4.16 -19.41 3.32
C HIS A 163 -4.98 -18.18 3.73
N LEU A 164 -6.13 -18.42 4.38
CA LEU A 164 -6.89 -17.40 5.07
C LEU A 164 -6.22 -17.13 6.43
N LEU A 165 -5.87 -15.87 6.71
CA LEU A 165 -5.20 -15.50 7.95
C LEU A 165 -6.17 -14.89 8.98
N ALA A 166 -7.11 -14.03 8.54
CA ALA A 166 -8.19 -13.51 9.38
C ALA A 166 -9.43 -13.22 8.53
N ASP A 167 -10.63 -13.35 9.13
CA ASP A 167 -11.92 -13.23 8.45
C ASP A 167 -12.95 -12.34 9.20
N ASP A 168 -12.49 -11.58 10.18
CA ASP A 168 -13.31 -10.78 11.08
C ASP A 168 -13.18 -9.25 10.89
N TYR A 169 -12.74 -8.83 9.70
CA TYR A 169 -12.65 -7.43 9.30
C TYR A 169 -13.97 -6.91 8.74
N ILE A 170 -14.20 -5.58 8.84
CA ILE A 170 -15.27 -4.92 8.10
C ILE A 170 -14.75 -4.45 6.74
N PHE A 171 -13.56 -3.86 6.70
CA PHE A 171 -12.92 -3.40 5.48
C PHE A 171 -11.39 -3.42 5.64
N PRO A 172 -10.76 -4.63 5.52
CA PRO A 172 -9.30 -4.73 5.58
C PRO A 172 -8.69 -3.99 4.40
N ASN A 173 -7.65 -3.19 4.64
CA ASN A 173 -7.06 -2.32 3.64
C ASN A 173 -5.52 -2.38 3.69
N GLY A 174 -4.84 -1.29 4.01
CA GLY A 174 -3.39 -1.24 4.01
C GLY A 174 -2.76 -2.24 4.98
N LEU A 175 -1.64 -2.82 4.54
CA LEU A 175 -0.85 -3.74 5.35
C LEU A 175 0.65 -3.50 5.17
N ALA A 176 1.43 -3.76 6.21
CA ALA A 176 2.89 -3.61 6.20
C ALA A 176 3.54 -4.51 7.26
N PHE A 177 4.77 -4.98 6.99
CA PHE A 177 5.59 -5.66 7.98
C PHE A 177 6.43 -4.68 8.80
N SER A 178 6.77 -5.06 10.03
CA SER A 178 7.89 -4.47 10.77
C SER A 178 9.21 -4.72 10.00
N PRO A 179 10.29 -3.96 10.28
CA PRO A 179 11.55 -4.10 9.55
C PRO A 179 12.18 -5.50 9.60
N ASP A 180 11.94 -6.23 10.67
CA ASP A 180 12.40 -7.61 10.89
C ASP A 180 11.37 -8.67 10.49
N GLU A 181 10.22 -8.23 9.94
CA GLU A 181 9.08 -9.05 9.53
C GLU A 181 8.46 -9.91 10.67
N SER A 182 8.78 -9.62 11.92
CA SER A 182 8.22 -10.32 13.07
C SER A 182 6.79 -9.88 13.41
N VAL A 183 6.36 -8.72 12.90
CA VAL A 183 5.01 -8.18 13.10
C VAL A 183 4.40 -7.78 11.75
N LEU A 184 3.16 -8.22 11.52
CA LEU A 184 2.33 -7.74 10.41
C LEU A 184 1.29 -6.75 10.96
N TYR A 185 1.26 -5.55 10.41
CA TYR A 185 0.24 -4.55 10.65
C TYR A 185 -0.81 -4.62 9.54
N VAL A 186 -2.10 -4.60 9.92
CA VAL A 186 -3.23 -4.54 8.97
C VAL A 186 -4.25 -3.55 9.51
N ASN A 187 -4.67 -2.59 8.69
CA ASN A 187 -5.72 -1.67 9.13
C ASN A 187 -7.11 -2.10 8.67
N ASP A 188 -8.11 -1.60 9.37
CA ASP A 188 -9.52 -1.68 9.00
C ASP A 188 -10.05 -0.25 8.80
N THR A 189 -10.36 0.10 7.55
CA THR A 189 -10.86 1.43 7.18
C THR A 189 -12.16 1.78 7.91
N ARG A 190 -13.05 0.81 8.12
CA ARG A 190 -14.38 1.03 8.72
C ARG A 190 -14.34 1.05 10.25
N ASN A 191 -13.52 0.20 10.84
CA ASN A 191 -13.28 0.20 12.28
C ASN A 191 -12.32 1.31 12.72
N SER A 192 -11.63 1.94 11.77
CA SER A 192 -10.66 3.03 12.02
C SER A 192 -9.58 2.63 13.04
N HIS A 193 -8.92 1.50 12.81
CA HIS A 193 -7.83 1.03 13.65
C HIS A 193 -6.75 0.27 12.85
N ILE A 194 -5.60 0.09 13.47
CA ILE A 194 -4.55 -0.83 13.01
C ILE A 194 -4.48 -1.98 14.00
N ARG A 195 -4.53 -3.22 13.49
CA ARG A 195 -4.21 -4.44 14.23
C ARG A 195 -2.75 -4.83 13.95
N ALA A 196 -2.11 -5.40 14.95
CA ALA A 196 -0.77 -5.98 14.86
C ALA A 196 -0.84 -7.47 15.19
N TYR A 197 -0.18 -8.28 14.38
CA TYR A 197 -0.09 -9.73 14.50
C TYR A 197 1.38 -10.13 14.63
N GLU A 198 1.72 -11.03 15.53
CA GLU A 198 3.01 -11.71 15.49
C GLU A 198 3.05 -12.65 14.29
N VAL A 199 4.19 -12.67 13.59
CA VAL A 199 4.40 -13.52 12.42
C VAL A 199 5.36 -14.63 12.79
N ASN A 200 4.92 -15.88 12.64
CA ASN A 200 5.71 -17.07 12.88
C ASN A 200 6.67 -17.35 11.71
N ASP A 201 7.66 -18.20 11.92
CA ASP A 201 8.64 -18.59 10.89
C ASP A 201 7.97 -19.20 9.64
N ASP A 202 6.89 -19.94 9.82
CA ASP A 202 6.11 -20.56 8.75
C ASP A 202 5.16 -19.58 8.02
N GLY A 203 5.16 -18.30 8.39
CA GLY A 203 4.30 -17.27 7.81
C GLY A 203 2.86 -17.24 8.37
N SER A 204 2.52 -18.11 9.31
CA SER A 204 1.27 -18.00 10.06
C SER A 204 1.31 -16.81 11.02
N ILE A 205 0.14 -16.34 11.43
CA ILE A 205 0.00 -15.19 12.35
C ILE A 205 -0.59 -15.62 13.69
N GLY A 206 -0.27 -14.86 14.73
CA GLY A 206 -0.79 -15.07 16.07
C GLY A 206 -0.80 -13.80 16.91
N ASN A 207 -1.18 -13.92 18.17
CA ASN A 207 -1.11 -12.85 19.18
C ASN A 207 -1.60 -11.47 18.69
N GLU A 208 -2.84 -11.46 18.14
CA GLU A 208 -3.49 -10.26 17.64
C GLU A 208 -3.70 -9.24 18.77
N ARG A 209 -3.44 -7.97 18.43
CA ARG A 209 -3.81 -6.82 19.29
C ARG A 209 -4.17 -5.61 18.45
N ILE A 210 -5.06 -4.76 18.93
CA ILE A 210 -5.22 -3.41 18.39
C ILE A 210 -3.97 -2.61 18.78
N LEU A 211 -3.24 -2.15 17.77
CA LEU A 211 -2.08 -1.31 17.99
C LEU A 211 -2.51 0.12 18.32
N ILE A 212 -3.42 0.68 17.52
CA ILE A 212 -3.92 2.05 17.67
C ILE A 212 -5.31 2.19 17.04
N GLU A 213 -6.17 2.98 17.67
CA GLU A 213 -7.39 3.50 17.06
C GLU A 213 -7.09 4.84 16.35
N MET A 214 -7.50 4.95 15.08
CA MET A 214 -7.23 6.11 14.23
C MET A 214 -8.51 6.94 14.04
N LYS A 215 -9.15 7.31 15.13
CA LYS A 215 -10.39 8.10 15.11
C LYS A 215 -10.07 9.60 15.05
N GLY A 216 -10.83 10.35 14.24
CA GLY A 216 -10.71 11.80 14.10
C GLY A 216 -11.92 12.38 13.37
N GLU A 217 -12.12 13.70 13.49
CA GLU A 217 -13.23 14.41 12.82
C GLU A 217 -12.85 14.89 11.43
N GLU A 218 -11.54 15.00 11.16
CA GLU A 218 -11.02 15.45 9.86
C GLU A 218 -11.29 14.41 8.76
N PRO A 219 -11.45 14.84 7.49
CA PRO A 219 -11.58 13.93 6.37
C PRO A 219 -10.38 12.99 6.22
N GLY A 220 -10.64 11.76 5.83
CA GLY A 220 -9.67 10.69 5.66
C GLY A 220 -10.00 9.47 6.49
N ALA A 221 -9.36 8.36 6.21
CA ALA A 221 -9.53 7.09 6.90
C ALA A 221 -8.25 6.27 6.78
N PRO A 222 -8.03 5.26 7.64
CA PRO A 222 -6.98 4.27 7.40
C PRO A 222 -7.16 3.60 6.04
N ASP A 223 -6.13 3.70 5.18
CA ASP A 223 -6.08 3.17 3.83
C ASP A 223 -4.67 2.63 3.60
N GLY A 224 -3.87 3.13 2.68
CA GLY A 224 -2.51 2.65 2.47
C GLY A 224 -1.58 2.87 3.66
N MET A 225 -0.62 1.96 3.83
CA MET A 225 0.31 1.96 4.97
C MET A 225 1.71 1.47 4.56
N LYS A 226 2.75 2.10 5.09
CA LYS A 226 4.16 1.69 4.95
C LYS A 226 4.91 1.88 6.26
N VAL A 227 6.09 1.28 6.36
CA VAL A 227 6.96 1.31 7.53
C VAL A 227 8.34 1.85 7.14
N ASP A 228 9.03 2.55 8.05
CA ASP A 228 10.43 2.95 7.90
C ASP A 228 11.40 1.96 8.59
N ARG A 229 12.70 2.19 8.46
CA ARG A 229 13.74 1.31 9.02
C ARG A 229 13.76 1.27 10.54
N GLU A 230 13.25 2.30 11.21
CA GLU A 230 13.14 2.38 12.66
C GLU A 230 11.82 1.76 13.17
N GLY A 231 10.96 1.27 12.25
CA GLY A 231 9.70 0.62 12.53
C GLY A 231 8.52 1.60 12.69
N ASN A 232 8.70 2.89 12.41
CA ASN A 232 7.57 3.82 12.46
C ASN A 232 6.62 3.52 11.29
N ILE A 233 5.34 3.54 11.57
CA ILE A 233 4.26 3.24 10.65
C ILE A 233 3.71 4.56 10.09
N TYR A 234 3.62 4.64 8.77
CA TYR A 234 3.01 5.74 8.03
C TYR A 234 1.71 5.22 7.44
N CYS A 235 0.59 5.66 7.99
CA CYS A 235 -0.74 5.23 7.55
C CYS A 235 -1.57 6.46 7.19
N THR A 236 -2.28 6.43 6.08
CA THR A 236 -3.28 7.45 5.80
C THR A 236 -4.38 7.38 6.86
N GLY A 237 -4.98 8.52 7.17
CA GLY A 237 -5.97 8.61 8.25
C GLY A 237 -6.68 9.95 8.25
N PRO A 238 -7.50 10.22 9.27
CA PRO A 238 -8.13 11.53 9.42
C PRO A 238 -7.09 12.67 9.44
N GLY A 239 -7.27 13.64 8.55
CA GLY A 239 -6.41 14.82 8.44
C GLY A 239 -5.14 14.63 7.60
N GLY A 240 -4.75 13.39 7.20
CA GLY A 240 -3.55 13.20 6.39
C GLY A 240 -2.85 11.86 6.60
N ILE A 241 -1.51 11.89 6.66
CA ILE A 241 -0.70 10.71 6.97
C ILE A 241 -0.32 10.75 8.43
N TRP A 242 -0.76 9.75 9.19
CA TRP A 242 -0.36 9.53 10.58
C TRP A 242 1.00 8.85 10.63
N ILE A 243 1.88 9.36 11.48
CA ILE A 243 3.15 8.71 11.82
C ILE A 243 3.01 8.13 13.22
N ILE A 244 3.18 6.83 13.31
CA ILE A 244 2.88 6.04 14.50
C ILE A 244 4.13 5.25 14.85
N SER A 245 4.58 5.28 16.11
CA SER A 245 5.72 4.47 16.54
C SER A 245 5.34 3.00 16.70
N PRO A 246 6.31 2.08 16.76
CA PRO A 246 6.06 0.64 16.94
C PRO A 246 5.28 0.29 18.21
N ASP A 247 5.32 1.16 19.23
CA ASP A 247 4.57 1.01 20.47
C ASP A 247 3.11 1.46 20.37
N GLY A 248 2.68 1.99 19.21
CA GLY A 248 1.33 2.48 18.95
C GLY A 248 1.12 3.96 19.34
N SER A 249 2.17 4.69 19.70
CA SER A 249 2.04 6.14 19.98
C SER A 249 1.89 6.93 18.69
N HIS A 250 0.88 7.80 18.60
CA HIS A 250 0.70 8.73 17.50
C HIS A 250 1.71 9.89 17.62
N LEU A 251 2.73 9.89 16.77
CA LEU A 251 3.79 10.91 16.80
C LEU A 251 3.36 12.24 16.18
N GLY A 252 2.58 12.17 15.11
CA GLY A 252 2.07 13.35 14.41
C GLY A 252 1.36 13.03 13.10
N THR A 253 0.78 14.05 12.48
CA THR A 253 0.05 13.92 11.21
C THR A 253 0.57 14.92 10.19
N ILE A 254 0.90 14.47 8.98
CA ILE A 254 1.26 15.32 7.83
C ILE A 254 0.01 15.56 6.99
N ASN A 255 -0.37 16.84 6.84
CA ASN A 255 -1.53 17.24 6.04
C ASN A 255 -1.14 17.41 4.56
N PHE A 256 -1.99 16.94 3.65
CA PHE A 256 -1.83 17.11 2.20
C PHE A 256 -3.00 17.92 1.62
N PRO A 257 -2.82 18.58 0.44
CA PRO A 257 -3.88 19.35 -0.21
C PRO A 257 -5.09 18.50 -0.65
N GLU A 258 -4.85 17.22 -0.98
CA GLU A 258 -5.87 16.22 -1.27
C GLU A 258 -5.78 15.10 -0.23
N ILE A 259 -6.90 14.42 0.03
CA ILE A 259 -6.92 13.29 0.98
C ILE A 259 -6.01 12.18 0.46
N PRO A 260 -4.95 11.79 1.19
CA PRO A 260 -4.10 10.68 0.81
C PRO A 260 -4.87 9.36 0.81
N ALA A 261 -4.60 8.51 -0.18
CA ALA A 261 -5.12 7.15 -0.27
C ALA A 261 -4.02 6.12 0.05
N ASN A 262 -2.81 6.28 -0.51
CA ASN A 262 -1.72 5.35 -0.28
C ASN A 262 -0.36 6.06 -0.40
N LEU A 263 0.72 5.34 -0.11
CA LEU A 263 2.07 5.89 -0.11
C LEU A 263 3.11 4.81 -0.40
N CYS A 264 4.29 5.22 -0.89
CA CYS A 264 5.45 4.35 -0.93
C CYS A 264 6.75 5.16 -0.73
N TRP A 265 7.76 4.49 -0.23
CA TRP A 265 9.11 5.04 -0.19
C TRP A 265 9.77 4.96 -1.57
N GLY A 266 10.64 5.91 -1.89
CA GLY A 266 11.36 5.92 -3.14
C GLY A 266 12.63 6.77 -3.13
N ASP A 267 13.14 7.05 -4.32
CA ASP A 267 14.44 7.58 -4.63
C ASP A 267 15.60 6.65 -4.18
N LYS A 268 16.82 6.95 -4.62
CA LYS A 268 18.01 6.11 -4.36
C LYS A 268 18.35 5.96 -2.88
N ASP A 269 17.99 6.93 -2.06
CA ASP A 269 18.27 6.94 -0.62
C ASP A 269 17.08 6.56 0.26
N TRP A 270 15.93 6.24 -0.37
CA TRP A 270 14.69 5.83 0.30
C TRP A 270 14.17 6.84 1.34
N LYS A 271 14.44 8.12 1.14
CA LYS A 271 13.99 9.23 2.01
C LYS A 271 12.83 10.01 1.43
N THR A 272 12.40 9.71 0.22
CA THR A 272 11.25 10.36 -0.39
C THR A 272 10.01 9.49 -0.22
N LEU A 273 8.97 10.08 0.32
CA LEU A 273 7.65 9.49 0.39
C LEU A 273 6.83 9.98 -0.81
N TYR A 274 6.43 9.05 -1.68
CA TYR A 274 5.47 9.29 -2.76
C TYR A 274 4.08 8.98 -2.27
N VAL A 275 3.14 9.90 -2.47
CA VAL A 275 1.79 9.82 -1.93
C VAL A 275 0.79 9.92 -3.07
N THR A 276 -0.04 8.89 -3.20
CA THR A 276 -1.24 8.95 -4.03
C THR A 276 -2.34 9.62 -3.23
N ALA A 277 -2.91 10.71 -3.77
CA ALA A 277 -3.94 11.48 -3.10
C ALA A 277 -5.03 11.85 -4.12
N ARG A 278 -6.13 11.10 -4.09
CA ARG A 278 -7.26 11.24 -5.01
C ARG A 278 -6.82 11.35 -6.47
N THR A 279 -6.63 12.57 -6.97
CA THR A 279 -6.39 12.84 -8.40
C THR A 279 -4.93 13.16 -8.72
N SER A 280 -4.05 13.15 -7.72
CA SER A 280 -2.68 13.65 -7.81
C SER A 280 -1.67 12.71 -7.15
N ILE A 281 -0.42 12.90 -7.55
CA ILE A 281 0.75 12.30 -6.91
C ILE A 281 1.58 13.43 -6.30
N TYR A 282 1.90 13.29 -5.02
CA TYR A 282 2.80 14.17 -4.29
C TYR A 282 4.09 13.43 -3.94
N ARG A 283 5.21 14.18 -3.83
CA ARG A 283 6.41 13.69 -3.19
C ARG A 283 6.87 14.63 -2.09
N VAL A 284 7.37 14.06 -1.01
CA VAL A 284 7.88 14.79 0.15
C VAL A 284 9.12 14.10 0.69
N ARG A 285 10.16 14.88 1.00
CA ARG A 285 11.39 14.34 1.61
C ARG A 285 11.27 14.36 3.11
N LEU A 286 11.60 13.22 3.72
CA LEU A 286 11.67 13.05 5.17
C LEU A 286 13.11 12.80 5.63
N LEU A 287 13.34 12.87 6.94
CA LEU A 287 14.63 12.51 7.56
C LEU A 287 14.74 10.99 7.71
N ALA A 288 13.60 10.31 7.93
CA ALA A 288 13.50 8.87 8.02
C ALA A 288 13.90 8.17 6.70
N ILE A 289 14.32 6.91 6.83
CA ILE A 289 14.69 6.06 5.70
C ILE A 289 13.66 4.94 5.60
N GLY A 290 12.98 4.85 4.48
CA GLY A 290 12.03 3.79 4.19
C GLY A 290 12.68 2.43 3.95
N ILE A 291 11.84 1.41 3.90
CA ILE A 291 12.23 0.04 3.57
C ILE A 291 12.00 -0.19 2.08
N ALA A 292 13.06 -0.60 1.37
CA ALA A 292 12.93 -1.06 0.00
C ALA A 292 12.15 -2.38 -0.03
N PRO A 293 11.13 -2.54 -0.90
CA PRO A 293 10.38 -3.79 -0.96
C PRO A 293 11.22 -4.98 -1.44
N TYR A 294 12.43 -4.73 -1.96
CA TYR A 294 13.33 -5.75 -2.52
C TYR A 294 14.75 -5.19 -2.71
N ASN A 295 15.71 -6.13 -2.92
CA ASN A 295 17.11 -5.81 -3.21
C ASN A 295 17.46 -6.22 -4.67
N VAL A 296 16.77 -5.63 -5.66
CA VAL A 296 17.02 -5.95 -7.07
C VAL A 296 17.51 -4.71 -7.81
N GLU A 297 18.70 -4.81 -8.40
CA GLU A 297 19.21 -3.87 -9.42
C GLU A 297 19.85 -4.68 -10.57
N PRO A 298 19.58 -4.37 -11.84
CA PRO A 298 18.56 -3.47 -12.37
C PRO A 298 17.15 -4.10 -12.35
N PHE A 299 16.13 -3.24 -12.43
CA PHE A 299 14.74 -3.71 -12.57
C PHE A 299 14.51 -4.36 -13.94
N PRO A 300 13.72 -5.45 -13.99
CA PRO A 300 13.46 -6.15 -15.24
C PRO A 300 12.71 -5.32 -16.30
N TRP A 301 12.15 -4.17 -15.91
CA TRP A 301 11.34 -3.28 -16.78
C TRP A 301 12.03 -1.94 -17.09
N SER A 302 13.30 -1.78 -16.71
CA SER A 302 14.07 -0.56 -16.97
C SER A 302 14.51 -0.45 -18.44
#